data_a1ecbd733c36922efd1e390c6d43bd01
#
_entry.id   a1ecbd733c36922efd1e390c6d43bd01
#
_cell.length_a   1.000
_cell.length_b   1.000
_cell.length_c   1.000
_cell.angle_alpha   90.00
_cell.angle_beta   90.00
_cell.angle_gamma   90.00
#
_symmetry.space_group_name_H-M   'P 1'
#
loop_
_entity.id
_entity.type
_entity.pdbx_description
1 polymer ?
#
loop_
_entity_poly.entity_id
_entity_poly.type
_entity_poly.pdbx_seq_one_letter_code
_entity_poly.pdbx_strand_id
1 'polypeptide(L)'
;MTETQLKQHPVILTRTGAVNQRLALRFSKLGFRTFAWPAFTIRLPEDETPVVKRFSDLSDIDLVLLVSPASVAAVAHWVDHWPSHVTLATVGEGTARVARAA
;
A
#
# COMPACT_ATOMS: atom_id res chain seq x y z
N MET A 1 -31.80 -5.08 -6.90
CA MET A 1 -31.07 -6.36 -6.81
C MET A 1 -30.95 -6.76 -5.34
N THR A 2 -31.36 -7.96 -5.00
CA THR A 2 -31.26 -8.49 -3.64
C THR A 2 -29.83 -8.97 -3.33
N GLU A 3 -29.51 -9.14 -2.05
CA GLU A 3 -28.23 -9.71 -1.62
C GLU A 3 -27.99 -11.10 -2.22
N THR A 4 -29.03 -11.96 -2.24
CA THR A 4 -28.94 -13.30 -2.84
C THR A 4 -28.62 -13.22 -4.34
N GLN A 5 -29.23 -12.30 -5.05
CA GLN A 5 -28.94 -12.10 -6.48
C GLN A 5 -27.51 -11.60 -6.72
N LEU A 6 -27.02 -10.69 -5.88
CA LEU A 6 -25.63 -10.22 -5.94
C LEU A 6 -24.63 -11.36 -5.75
N LYS A 7 -24.91 -12.27 -4.79
CA LYS A 7 -24.02 -13.41 -4.50
C LYS A 7 -23.95 -14.44 -5.63
N GLN A 8 -24.87 -14.42 -6.58
CA GLN A 8 -24.83 -15.29 -7.76
C GLN A 8 -23.76 -14.82 -8.78
N HIS A 9 -23.33 -13.57 -8.69
CA HIS A 9 -22.32 -13.01 -9.58
C HIS A 9 -20.94 -13.07 -8.92
N PRO A 10 -19.89 -13.47 -9.66
CA PRO A 10 -18.54 -13.44 -9.12
C PRO A 10 -18.03 -12.01 -8.96
N VAL A 11 -17.17 -11.80 -7.98
CA VAL A 11 -16.48 -10.54 -7.75
C VAL A 11 -15.04 -10.67 -8.25
N ILE A 12 -14.64 -9.76 -9.12
CA ILE A 12 -13.25 -9.70 -9.60
C ILE A 12 -12.48 -8.70 -8.77
N LEU A 13 -11.38 -9.14 -8.17
CA LEU A 13 -10.51 -8.32 -7.33
C LEU A 13 -9.27 -7.92 -8.12
N THR A 14 -9.15 -6.64 -8.40
CA THR A 14 -8.11 -6.09 -9.28
C THR A 14 -6.98 -5.36 -8.55
N ARG A 15 -6.99 -5.39 -7.21
CA ARG A 15 -5.95 -4.80 -6.37
C ARG A 15 -4.66 -5.64 -6.43
N THR A 16 -3.62 -5.19 -5.73
CA THR A 16 -2.38 -5.97 -5.60
C THR A 16 -2.61 -7.29 -4.87
N GLY A 17 -1.71 -8.27 -5.04
CA GLY A 17 -1.91 -9.62 -4.55
C GLY A 17 -2.26 -9.72 -3.06
N ALA A 18 -1.52 -9.02 -2.19
CA ALA A 18 -1.78 -9.06 -0.74
C ALA A 18 -3.15 -8.47 -0.37
N VAL A 19 -3.55 -7.37 -1.01
CA VAL A 19 -4.87 -6.76 -0.80
C VAL A 19 -5.97 -7.67 -1.33
N ASN A 20 -5.79 -8.28 -2.50
CA ASN A 20 -6.73 -9.23 -3.07
C ASN A 20 -6.96 -10.43 -2.16
N GLN A 21 -5.91 -10.98 -1.54
CA GLN A 21 -6.04 -12.09 -0.61
C GLN A 21 -6.92 -11.73 0.59
N ARG A 22 -6.69 -10.57 1.19
CA ARG A 22 -7.51 -10.10 2.32
C ARG A 22 -8.96 -9.86 1.92
N LEU A 23 -9.19 -9.23 0.77
CA LEU A 23 -10.53 -8.99 0.25
C LEU A 23 -11.25 -10.28 -0.09
N ALA A 24 -10.56 -11.25 -0.70
CA ALA A 24 -11.12 -12.55 -1.04
C ALA A 24 -11.63 -13.28 0.21
N LEU A 25 -10.86 -13.26 1.30
CA LEU A 25 -11.29 -13.86 2.56
C LEU A 25 -12.54 -13.18 3.12
N ARG A 26 -12.61 -11.86 3.08
CA ARG A 26 -13.77 -11.10 3.56
C ARG A 26 -15.00 -11.37 2.73
N PHE A 27 -14.88 -11.35 1.41
CA PHE A 27 -15.99 -11.66 0.51
C PHE A 27 -16.46 -13.11 0.62
N SER A 28 -15.53 -14.04 0.78
CA SER A 28 -15.85 -15.46 0.99
C SER A 28 -16.69 -15.67 2.26
N LYS A 29 -16.34 -15.00 3.35
CA LYS A 29 -17.12 -15.04 4.60
C LYS A 29 -18.53 -14.50 4.43
N LEU A 30 -18.76 -13.60 3.49
CA LEU A 30 -20.07 -13.05 3.14
C LEU A 30 -20.83 -13.89 2.10
N GLY A 31 -20.24 -14.99 1.63
CA GLY A 31 -20.85 -15.89 0.65
C GLY A 31 -20.64 -15.53 -0.80
N PHE A 32 -19.71 -14.62 -1.12
CA PHE A 32 -19.38 -14.27 -2.50
C PHE A 32 -18.27 -15.15 -3.05
N ARG A 33 -18.36 -15.47 -4.33
CA ARG A 33 -17.24 -16.05 -5.08
C ARG A 33 -16.35 -14.92 -5.59
N THR A 34 -15.05 -15.11 -5.51
CA THR A 34 -14.08 -14.09 -5.94
C THR A 34 -13.06 -14.67 -6.90
N PHE A 35 -12.60 -13.81 -7.81
CA PHE A 35 -11.45 -14.08 -8.68
C PHE A 35 -10.42 -12.98 -8.43
N ALA A 36 -9.21 -13.36 -8.03
CA ALA A 36 -8.09 -12.45 -7.91
C ALA A 36 -7.46 -12.24 -9.30
N TRP A 37 -7.57 -11.02 -9.80
CA TRP A 37 -7.01 -10.64 -11.10
C TRP A 37 -6.27 -9.30 -10.94
N PRO A 38 -5.05 -9.32 -10.36
CA PRO A 38 -4.30 -8.09 -10.13
C PRO A 38 -4.08 -7.33 -11.44
N ALA A 39 -4.45 -6.05 -11.44
CA ALA A 39 -4.24 -5.20 -12.61
C ALA A 39 -2.77 -4.80 -12.76
N PHE A 40 -2.02 -4.80 -11.66
CA PHE A 40 -0.59 -4.45 -11.63
C PHE A 40 0.07 -5.07 -10.39
N THR A 41 1.39 -5.11 -10.42
CA THR A 41 2.22 -5.48 -9.26
C THR A 41 3.11 -4.31 -8.86
N ILE A 42 3.43 -4.23 -7.57
CA ILE A 42 4.34 -3.21 -7.04
C ILE A 42 5.69 -3.87 -6.81
N ARG A 43 6.73 -3.28 -7.37
CA ARG A 43 8.11 -3.75 -7.20
C ARG A 43 9.01 -2.57 -6.86
N LEU A 44 10.06 -2.84 -6.11
CA LEU A 44 11.14 -1.89 -5.92
C LEU A 44 11.88 -1.67 -7.24
N PRO A 45 12.54 -0.50 -7.43
CA PRO A 45 13.38 -0.27 -8.61
C PRO A 45 14.47 -1.33 -8.75
N GLU A 46 14.84 -1.71 -9.97
CA GLU A 46 15.97 -2.61 -10.19
C GLU A 46 17.28 -1.99 -9.71
N ASP A 47 17.48 -0.69 -10.01
CA ASP A 47 18.58 0.09 -9.47
C ASP A 47 18.08 1.01 -8.37
N GLU A 48 18.36 0.65 -7.12
CA GLU A 48 17.96 1.42 -5.95
C GLU A 48 18.95 2.54 -5.60
N THR A 49 20.10 2.59 -6.26
CA THR A 49 21.18 3.53 -5.92
C THR A 49 20.75 5.00 -5.86
N PRO A 50 20.01 5.54 -6.86
CA PRO A 50 19.57 6.94 -6.79
C PRO A 50 18.63 7.20 -5.62
N VAL A 51 17.77 6.24 -5.30
CA VAL A 51 16.78 6.36 -4.23
C VAL A 51 17.47 6.29 -2.86
N VAL A 52 18.35 5.33 -2.67
CA VAL A 52 19.15 5.18 -1.44
C VAL A 52 19.96 6.44 -1.20
N LYS A 53 20.63 6.96 -2.24
CA LYS A 53 21.39 8.20 -2.14
C LYS A 53 20.52 9.37 -1.72
N ARG A 54 19.32 9.50 -2.27
CA ARG A 54 18.40 10.59 -1.92
C ARG A 54 17.92 10.49 -0.48
N PHE A 55 17.52 9.31 -0.04
CA PHE A 55 17.05 9.10 1.33
C PHE A 55 18.15 9.13 2.37
N SER A 56 19.41 8.97 1.98
CA SER A 56 20.55 9.11 2.90
C SER A 56 20.86 10.58 3.23
N ASP A 57 20.37 11.52 2.43
CA ASP A 57 20.54 12.95 2.66
C ASP A 57 19.23 13.70 2.38
N LEU A 58 18.48 13.96 3.44
CA LEU A 58 17.26 14.74 3.43
C LEU A 58 17.43 16.11 4.06
N SER A 59 18.68 16.62 4.14
CA SER A 59 19.00 17.88 4.80
C SER A 59 18.27 19.09 4.21
N ASP A 60 17.96 19.06 2.93
CA ASP A 60 17.25 20.11 2.19
C ASP A 60 15.73 19.87 2.07
N ILE A 61 15.20 18.83 2.74
CA ILE A 61 13.80 18.45 2.68
C ILE A 61 13.14 18.79 4.02
N ASP A 62 12.01 19.47 3.96
CA ASP A 62 11.20 19.82 5.13
C ASP A 62 10.01 18.88 5.33
N LEU A 63 9.47 18.35 4.23
CA LEU A 63 8.28 17.51 4.27
C LEU A 63 8.35 16.41 3.21
N VAL A 64 7.97 15.21 3.60
CA VAL A 64 7.77 14.08 2.68
C VAL A 64 6.32 13.64 2.76
N LEU A 65 5.64 13.58 1.61
CA LEU A 65 4.26 13.13 1.49
C LEU A 65 4.22 11.71 0.95
N LEU A 66 3.64 10.79 1.72
CA LEU A 66 3.42 9.40 1.32
C LEU A 66 1.93 9.17 1.09
N VAL A 67 1.56 8.75 -0.10
CA VAL A 67 0.16 8.71 -0.56
C VAL A 67 -0.47 7.32 -0.51
N SER A 68 0.29 6.29 -0.13
CA SER A 68 -0.22 4.91 -0.10
C SER A 68 0.53 4.06 0.91
N PRO A 69 -0.07 2.97 1.43
CA PRO A 69 0.65 2.00 2.26
C PRO A 69 1.88 1.41 1.56
N ALA A 70 1.81 1.21 0.24
CA ALA A 70 2.94 0.71 -0.53
C ALA A 70 4.12 1.70 -0.54
N SER A 71 3.86 3.01 -0.63
CA SER A 71 4.92 4.01 -0.54
C SER A 71 5.57 4.04 0.85
N VAL A 72 4.80 3.84 1.91
CA VAL A 72 5.34 3.71 3.28
C VAL A 72 6.26 2.50 3.38
N ALA A 73 5.85 1.35 2.88
CA ALA A 73 6.65 0.14 2.91
C ALA A 73 7.97 0.30 2.14
N ALA A 74 7.92 0.96 0.97
CA ALA A 74 9.11 1.24 0.17
C ALA A 74 10.10 2.16 0.92
N VAL A 75 9.61 3.26 1.49
CA VAL A 75 10.45 4.19 2.25
C VAL A 75 11.04 3.51 3.49
N ALA A 76 10.27 2.71 4.21
CA ALA A 76 10.76 1.95 5.36
C ALA A 76 11.89 0.98 4.98
N HIS A 77 11.91 0.49 3.74
CA HIS A 77 13.00 -0.34 3.22
C HIS A 77 14.31 0.44 3.06
N TRP A 78 14.25 1.75 2.77
CA TRP A 78 15.45 2.57 2.52
C TRP A 78 15.88 3.44 3.69
N VAL A 79 15.03 3.64 4.69
CA VAL A 79 15.29 4.56 5.81
C VAL A 79 15.18 3.84 7.14
N ASP A 80 16.28 3.69 7.86
CA ASP A 80 16.30 3.09 9.18
C ASP A 80 15.84 4.07 10.27
N HIS A 81 16.25 5.33 10.15
CA HIS A 81 15.94 6.37 11.10
C HIS A 81 15.37 7.60 10.39
N TRP A 82 14.18 7.99 10.76
CA TRP A 82 13.53 9.17 10.18
C TRP A 82 14.16 10.44 10.77
N PRO A 83 14.64 11.40 9.92
CA PRO A 83 15.22 12.63 10.41
C PRO A 83 14.19 13.46 11.17
N SER A 84 14.57 13.98 12.36
CA SER A 84 13.66 14.72 13.22
C SER A 84 13.16 16.04 12.64
N HIS A 85 13.92 16.63 11.70
CA HIS A 85 13.55 17.90 11.06
C HIS A 85 12.59 17.73 9.87
N VAL A 86 12.36 16.49 9.41
CA VAL A 86 11.50 16.21 8.25
C VAL A 86 10.12 15.78 8.72
N THR A 87 9.11 16.54 8.33
CA THR A 87 7.72 16.19 8.58
C THR A 87 7.27 15.09 7.63
N LEU A 88 6.68 14.02 8.16
CA LEU A 88 6.04 12.99 7.36
C LEU A 88 4.54 13.25 7.30
N ALA A 89 4.02 13.40 6.10
CA ALA A 89 2.60 13.55 5.86
C ALA A 89 2.05 12.38 5.05
N THR A 90 0.81 12.02 5.29
CA THR A 90 0.12 10.95 4.57
C THR A 90 -1.24 11.42 4.09
N VAL A 91 -1.74 10.77 3.05
CA VAL A 91 -3.12 10.91 2.60
C VAL A 91 -3.93 9.72 3.09
N GLY A 92 -4.99 9.99 3.86
CA GLY A 92 -5.88 8.97 4.39
C GLY A 92 -5.37 8.25 5.64
N GLU A 93 -6.32 7.77 6.44
CA GLU A 93 -6.04 7.12 7.73
C GLU A 93 -5.35 5.76 7.56
N GLY A 94 -5.65 5.03 6.49
CA GLY A 94 -5.01 3.74 6.22
C GLY A 94 -3.51 3.87 6.04
N THR A 95 -3.06 4.84 5.27
CA THR A 95 -1.63 5.13 5.07
C THR A 95 -0.98 5.65 6.35
N ALA A 96 -1.66 6.55 7.08
CA ALA A 96 -1.17 7.07 8.35
C ALA A 96 -0.93 5.95 9.38
N ARG A 97 -1.84 5.00 9.45
CA ARG A 97 -1.72 3.85 10.37
C ARG A 97 -0.50 2.99 10.05
N VAL A 98 -0.26 2.70 8.78
CA VAL A 98 0.93 1.95 8.34
C VAL A 98 2.21 2.73 8.63
N ALA A 99 2.21 4.05 8.41
CA ALA A 99 3.36 4.90 8.70
C ALA A 99 3.72 4.92 10.20
N ARG A 100 2.72 4.95 11.08
CA ARG A 100 2.95 4.91 12.54
C ARG A 100 3.51 3.56 13.01
N ALA A 101 3.17 2.48 12.33
CA ALA A 101 3.62 1.13 12.67
C ALA A 101 5.00 0.79 12.07
N ALA A 102 5.47 1.56 11.11
CA ALA A 102 6.75 1.33 10.44
C ALA A 102 7.96 1.81 11.25
#